data_300b165c43d617216688704e40cff490
#
_entry.id   300b165c43d617216688704e40cff490
#
_cell.length_a   1.000
_cell.length_b   1.000
_cell.length_c   1.000
_cell.angle_alpha   90.00
_cell.angle_beta   90.00
_cell.angle_gamma   90.00
#
_symmetry.space_group_name_H-M   'P 1'
#
loop_
_entity.id
_entity.type
_entity.pdbx_description
1 polymer ?
#
loop_
_entity_poly.entity_id
_entity_poly.type
_entity_poly.pdbx_seq_one_letter_code
_entity_poly.pdbx_strand_id
1 'polypeptide(L)'
;MKNLPVLFLVLALMVCSSVIMTPSAQSGSMPKDGELVFPTDYKSFPVFLSGVQKPDAVRDLYLNPIGAKTQHGQTFPNGSILVMEIYHAKKDAAGNFEKGADGLLVKADLAKVFVMQKDAGWGANAPDNLKNSDWIFSAFKPNGDRLEVDYHACRSCHLPLGDAKDYVHRYDEYFEKRGHAH
;
A
#
# COMPACT_ATOMS: atom_id res chain seq x y z
N MET A 1 21.69 -33.77 -80.47
CA MET A 1 21.12 -34.42 -79.29
C MET A 1 21.71 -33.81 -78.10
N LYS A 2 20.97 -32.90 -77.40
CA LYS A 2 21.48 -32.09 -76.30
C LYS A 2 20.75 -32.54 -75.05
N ASN A 3 21.46 -33.13 -74.10
CA ASN A 3 20.94 -33.50 -72.79
C ASN A 3 20.85 -32.33 -71.90
N LEU A 4 19.66 -32.01 -71.35
CA LEU A 4 19.38 -30.98 -70.44
C LEU A 4 19.34 -31.60 -68.99
N PRO A 5 20.10 -31.10 -68.00
CA PRO A 5 20.02 -31.64 -66.65
C PRO A 5 18.81 -31.01 -65.89
N VAL A 6 18.04 -31.86 -65.28
CA VAL A 6 16.94 -31.48 -64.39
C VAL A 6 17.51 -31.02 -63.04
N LEU A 7 17.29 -29.77 -62.72
CA LEU A 7 17.69 -29.16 -61.44
C LEU A 7 16.58 -29.44 -60.39
N PHE A 8 16.85 -30.30 -59.39
CA PHE A 8 15.96 -30.54 -58.25
C PHE A 8 16.14 -29.39 -57.26
N LEU A 9 15.11 -28.56 -57.14
CA LEU A 9 15.04 -27.50 -56.11
C LEU A 9 14.47 -28.13 -54.82
N VAL A 10 15.36 -28.37 -53.85
CA VAL A 10 14.94 -28.81 -52.47
C VAL A 10 14.49 -27.60 -51.69
N LEU A 11 13.17 -27.47 -51.49
CA LEU A 11 12.59 -26.42 -50.65
C LEU A 11 12.65 -26.88 -49.19
N ALA A 12 13.61 -26.32 -48.41
CA ALA A 12 13.72 -26.57 -46.98
C ALA A 12 12.65 -25.74 -46.25
N LEU A 13 11.58 -26.37 -45.77
CA LEU A 13 10.64 -25.74 -44.84
C LEU A 13 11.28 -25.60 -43.46
N MET A 14 11.68 -24.36 -43.09
CA MET A 14 12.02 -24.03 -41.72
C MET A 14 10.71 -23.91 -40.90
N VAL A 15 10.43 -24.94 -40.11
CA VAL A 15 9.37 -24.87 -39.10
C VAL A 15 9.90 -24.04 -37.89
N CYS A 16 9.50 -22.78 -37.83
CA CYS A 16 9.77 -21.92 -36.69
C CYS A 16 8.85 -22.31 -35.54
N SER A 17 9.33 -23.18 -34.64
CA SER A 17 8.60 -23.55 -33.43
C SER A 17 8.61 -22.35 -32.44
N SER A 18 7.54 -21.57 -32.41
CA SER A 18 7.31 -20.54 -31.40
C SER A 18 7.06 -21.21 -30.05
N VAL A 19 8.06 -21.17 -29.16
CA VAL A 19 7.87 -21.56 -27.76
C VAL A 19 7.01 -20.50 -27.11
N ILE A 20 5.73 -20.79 -26.90
CA ILE A 20 4.83 -19.97 -26.09
C ILE A 20 5.24 -20.21 -24.64
N MET A 21 6.04 -19.29 -24.07
CA MET A 21 6.26 -19.23 -22.63
C MET A 21 4.95 -18.81 -21.97
N THR A 22 4.21 -19.76 -21.42
CA THR A 22 3.13 -19.48 -20.48
C THR A 22 3.77 -18.94 -19.20
N PRO A 23 3.35 -17.74 -18.70
CA PRO A 23 3.82 -17.31 -17.41
C PRO A 23 3.37 -18.31 -16.36
N SER A 24 4.31 -18.91 -15.64
CA SER A 24 4.02 -19.72 -14.46
C SER A 24 3.32 -18.82 -13.46
N ALA A 25 2.03 -19.05 -13.23
CA ALA A 25 1.34 -18.50 -12.07
C ALA A 25 2.07 -19.04 -10.83
N GLN A 26 2.84 -18.18 -10.16
CA GLN A 26 3.41 -18.50 -8.86
C GLN A 26 2.22 -18.72 -7.92
N SER A 27 1.97 -19.97 -7.56
CA SER A 27 1.10 -20.36 -6.44
C SER A 27 1.80 -19.99 -5.12
N GLY A 28 2.01 -18.70 -4.92
CA GLY A 28 2.40 -18.17 -3.61
C GLY A 28 1.15 -18.13 -2.73
N SER A 29 1.25 -18.58 -1.48
CA SER A 29 0.20 -18.35 -0.48
C SER A 29 -0.07 -16.86 -0.40
N MET A 30 -1.37 -16.47 -0.30
CA MET A 30 -1.73 -15.06 -0.09
C MET A 30 -1.05 -14.54 1.18
N PRO A 31 -0.45 -13.33 1.14
CA PRO A 31 0.18 -12.77 2.31
C PRO A 31 -0.87 -12.51 3.41
N LYS A 32 -0.42 -12.50 4.66
CA LYS A 32 -1.23 -12.15 5.83
C LYS A 32 -0.62 -10.94 6.55
N ASP A 33 -1.27 -10.51 7.61
CA ASP A 33 -0.74 -9.43 8.45
C ASP A 33 0.70 -9.70 8.87
N GLY A 34 1.54 -8.68 8.81
CA GLY A 34 2.97 -8.76 9.09
C GLY A 34 3.82 -9.17 7.88
N GLU A 35 3.25 -9.57 6.76
CA GLU A 35 4.00 -10.11 5.62
C GLU A 35 4.16 -9.13 4.44
N LEU A 36 3.55 -7.94 4.50
CA LEU A 36 3.76 -6.92 3.45
C LEU A 36 5.24 -6.57 3.30
N VAL A 37 5.62 -6.24 2.09
CA VAL A 37 6.95 -5.68 1.81
C VAL A 37 6.92 -4.18 2.12
N PHE A 38 8.02 -3.66 2.69
CA PHE A 38 8.16 -2.22 2.90
C PHE A 38 8.22 -1.49 1.55
N PRO A 39 7.29 -0.57 1.26
CA PRO A 39 7.30 0.16 -0.01
C PRO A 39 8.37 1.25 0.02
N THR A 40 9.57 0.96 -0.48
CA THR A 40 10.74 1.85 -0.37
C THR A 40 10.57 3.20 -1.09
N ASP A 41 9.64 3.27 -2.03
CA ASP A 41 9.32 4.46 -2.84
C ASP A 41 8.12 5.28 -2.31
N TYR A 42 7.55 4.91 -1.16
CA TYR A 42 6.31 5.52 -0.65
C TYR A 42 6.39 7.05 -0.46
N LYS A 43 7.57 7.60 -0.31
CA LYS A 43 7.76 9.06 -0.23
C LYS A 43 7.40 9.79 -1.53
N SER A 44 7.34 9.06 -2.65
CA SER A 44 6.86 9.58 -3.94
C SER A 44 5.34 9.48 -4.11
N PHE A 45 4.64 8.81 -3.20
CA PHE A 45 3.19 8.67 -3.27
C PHE A 45 2.49 10.01 -2.99
N PRO A 46 1.33 10.25 -3.61
CA PRO A 46 0.47 11.36 -3.23
C PRO A 46 0.19 11.39 -1.73
N VAL A 47 0.21 12.60 -1.17
CA VAL A 47 -0.14 12.79 0.24
C VAL A 47 -1.62 12.50 0.44
N PHE A 48 -1.94 11.57 1.33
CA PHE A 48 -3.30 11.32 1.79
C PHE A 48 -3.72 12.38 2.82
N LEU A 49 -2.96 12.53 3.88
CA LEU A 49 -3.10 13.59 4.89
C LEU A 49 -1.75 13.86 5.54
N SER A 50 -1.46 15.09 5.91
CA SER A 50 -0.23 15.44 6.64
C SER A 50 -0.54 16.19 7.93
N GLY A 51 0.41 16.15 8.87
CA GLY A 51 0.31 16.90 10.12
C GLY A 51 -0.81 16.44 11.05
N VAL A 52 -1.30 15.21 10.92
CA VAL A 52 -2.41 14.67 11.71
C VAL A 52 -1.99 14.56 13.18
N GLN A 53 -2.59 15.38 14.03
CA GLN A 53 -2.26 15.48 15.45
C GLN A 53 -2.78 14.31 16.27
N LYS A 54 -1.97 13.82 17.19
CA LYS A 54 -2.30 12.89 18.27
C LYS A 54 -1.78 13.46 19.58
N PRO A 55 -2.17 12.94 20.74
CA PRO A 55 -1.77 13.53 22.02
C PRO A 55 -0.24 13.68 22.21
N ASP A 56 0.55 12.76 21.63
CA ASP A 56 2.00 12.66 21.80
C ASP A 56 2.76 12.40 20.48
N ALA A 57 2.08 12.51 19.35
CA ALA A 57 2.62 12.16 18.05
C ALA A 57 2.00 12.99 16.92
N VAL A 58 2.73 13.09 15.82
CA VAL A 58 2.22 13.65 14.55
C VAL A 58 2.33 12.59 13.46
N ARG A 59 1.33 12.52 12.57
CA ARG A 59 1.28 11.53 11.51
C ARG A 59 1.23 12.17 10.13
N ASP A 60 1.94 11.57 9.19
CA ASP A 60 1.78 11.81 7.76
C ASP A 60 1.31 10.52 7.08
N LEU A 61 0.38 10.67 6.16
CA LEU A 61 -0.21 9.55 5.45
C LEU A 61 -0.05 9.75 3.94
N TYR A 62 0.27 8.66 3.27
CA TYR A 62 0.50 8.62 1.82
C TYR A 62 -0.36 7.52 1.22
N LEU A 63 -0.81 7.74 -0.01
CA LEU A 63 -1.62 6.79 -0.76
C LEU A 63 -1.01 6.61 -2.14
N ASN A 64 -0.75 5.38 -2.54
CA ASN A 64 -0.14 5.14 -3.86
C ASN A 64 -1.02 5.64 -5.01
N PRO A 65 -0.47 5.82 -6.23
CA PRO A 65 -1.22 6.33 -7.38
C PRO A 65 -2.45 5.49 -7.76
N ILE A 66 -2.47 4.20 -7.44
CA ILE A 66 -3.64 3.33 -7.68
C ILE A 66 -4.78 3.74 -6.76
N GLY A 67 -4.54 3.78 -5.46
CA GLY A 67 -5.53 4.20 -4.46
C GLY A 67 -5.97 5.66 -4.64
N ALA A 68 -5.07 6.55 -5.05
CA ALA A 68 -5.37 7.95 -5.27
C ALA A 68 -6.40 8.24 -6.39
N LYS A 69 -6.71 7.25 -7.23
CA LYS A 69 -7.79 7.36 -8.24
C LYS A 69 -9.19 7.19 -7.66
N THR A 70 -9.32 6.67 -6.44
CA THR A 70 -10.61 6.47 -5.76
C THR A 70 -11.35 7.81 -5.61
N GLN A 71 -12.67 7.76 -5.73
CA GLN A 71 -13.55 8.90 -5.47
C GLN A 71 -14.32 8.70 -4.16
N HIS A 72 -14.82 9.79 -3.58
CA HIS A 72 -15.64 9.72 -2.37
C HIS A 72 -16.85 8.78 -2.58
N GLY A 73 -17.13 7.95 -1.59
CA GLY A 73 -18.19 6.94 -1.67
C GLY A 73 -17.80 5.64 -2.37
N GLN A 74 -16.56 5.51 -2.84
CA GLN A 74 -16.04 4.28 -3.46
C GLN A 74 -15.06 3.56 -2.54
N THR A 75 -14.97 2.23 -2.68
CA THR A 75 -13.91 1.43 -2.06
C THR A 75 -12.59 1.62 -2.83
N PHE A 76 -11.48 1.54 -2.13
CA PHE A 76 -10.15 1.54 -2.76
C PHE A 76 -9.96 0.30 -3.63
N PRO A 77 -9.41 0.44 -4.86
CA PRO A 77 -9.18 -0.70 -5.74
C PRO A 77 -8.07 -1.62 -5.22
N ASN A 78 -8.05 -2.87 -5.70
CA ASN A 78 -6.94 -3.79 -5.48
C ASN A 78 -5.61 -3.16 -5.94
N GLY A 79 -4.53 -3.43 -5.23
CA GLY A 79 -3.25 -2.77 -5.42
C GLY A 79 -3.12 -1.43 -4.68
N SER A 80 -4.14 -0.97 -3.95
CA SER A 80 -4.03 0.23 -3.11
C SER A 80 -3.09 0.00 -1.93
N ILE A 81 -2.20 0.98 -1.68
CA ILE A 81 -1.24 0.99 -0.57
C ILE A 81 -1.38 2.30 0.18
N LEU A 82 -1.71 2.22 1.46
CA LEU A 82 -1.70 3.33 2.40
C LEU A 82 -0.50 3.17 3.34
N VAL A 83 0.28 4.25 3.47
CA VAL A 83 1.44 4.31 4.36
C VAL A 83 1.22 5.41 5.39
N MET A 84 1.42 5.11 6.66
CA MET A 84 1.32 6.08 7.75
C MET A 84 2.65 6.15 8.49
N GLU A 85 3.28 7.30 8.43
CA GLU A 85 4.40 7.65 9.29
C GLU A 85 3.89 8.15 10.64
N ILE A 86 4.55 7.72 11.70
CA ILE A 86 4.31 8.22 13.05
C ILE A 86 5.61 8.85 13.54
N TYR A 87 5.54 10.14 13.80
CA TYR A 87 6.63 10.93 14.38
C TYR A 87 6.36 11.15 15.86
N HIS A 88 7.41 11.08 16.68
CA HIS A 88 7.33 11.62 18.02
C HIS A 88 6.99 13.11 17.98
N ALA A 89 6.20 13.58 18.94
CA ALA A 89 6.07 15.01 19.18
C ALA A 89 7.35 15.53 19.85
N LYS A 90 7.89 16.63 19.34
CA LYS A 90 9.10 17.26 19.86
C LYS A 90 8.85 17.75 21.31
N LYS A 91 9.87 17.60 22.16
CA LYS A 91 9.84 18.06 23.54
C LYS A 91 10.96 19.05 23.79
N ASP A 92 10.67 20.03 24.63
CA ASP A 92 11.67 20.95 25.17
C ASP A 92 12.55 20.30 26.26
N ALA A 93 13.53 21.04 26.78
CA ALA A 93 14.43 20.54 27.83
C ALA A 93 13.71 20.19 29.15
N ALA A 94 12.52 20.72 29.39
CA ALA A 94 11.70 20.44 30.56
C ALA A 94 10.74 19.23 30.31
N GLY A 95 10.72 18.65 29.10
CA GLY A 95 9.89 17.51 28.73
C GLY A 95 8.48 17.88 28.25
N ASN A 96 8.16 19.15 28.08
CA ASN A 96 6.87 19.57 27.55
C ASN A 96 6.86 19.49 26.03
N PHE A 97 5.70 19.21 25.44
CA PHE A 97 5.56 19.18 23.99
C PHE A 97 5.69 20.59 23.39
N GLU A 98 6.61 20.72 22.42
CA GLU A 98 6.74 21.94 21.64
C GLU A 98 5.58 22.08 20.65
N LYS A 99 5.09 23.32 20.51
CA LYS A 99 4.06 23.70 19.54
C LYS A 99 4.59 24.77 18.60
N GLY A 100 4.19 24.65 17.33
CA GLY A 100 4.43 25.66 16.32
C GLY A 100 3.60 26.94 16.57
N ALA A 101 3.78 27.93 15.70
CA ALA A 101 3.00 29.17 15.74
C ALA A 101 1.50 28.95 15.52
N ASP A 102 1.13 27.84 14.87
CA ASP A 102 -0.24 27.36 14.64
C ASP A 102 -0.85 26.61 15.83
N GLY A 103 -0.10 26.46 16.93
CA GLY A 103 -0.51 25.73 18.14
C GLY A 103 -0.45 24.20 17.99
N LEU A 104 0.00 23.67 16.86
CA LEU A 104 0.12 22.24 16.60
C LEU A 104 1.45 21.67 17.12
N LEU A 105 1.47 20.38 17.46
CA LEU A 105 2.68 19.68 17.87
C LEU A 105 3.73 19.69 16.75
N VAL A 106 4.97 19.98 17.10
CA VAL A 106 6.11 19.93 16.19
C VAL A 106 6.59 18.48 16.07
N LYS A 107 6.89 18.04 14.84
CA LYS A 107 7.47 16.71 14.58
C LYS A 107 8.91 16.64 15.08
N ALA A 108 9.25 15.54 15.74
CA ALA A 108 10.62 15.12 15.99
C ALA A 108 10.97 13.94 15.08
N ASP A 109 11.69 12.94 15.59
CA ASP A 109 12.15 11.79 14.82
C ASP A 109 10.99 10.87 14.41
N LEU A 110 11.14 10.24 13.24
CA LEU A 110 10.26 9.18 12.78
C LEU A 110 10.37 7.98 13.72
N ALA A 111 9.26 7.61 14.34
CA ALA A 111 9.21 6.51 15.29
C ALA A 111 8.97 5.16 14.61
N LYS A 112 8.02 5.11 13.68
CA LYS A 112 7.62 3.89 12.98
C LYS A 112 6.76 4.18 11.76
N VAL A 113 6.65 3.19 10.87
CA VAL A 113 5.83 3.25 9.66
C VAL A 113 4.84 2.11 9.68
N PHE A 114 3.57 2.41 9.49
CA PHE A 114 2.53 1.41 9.26
C PHE A 114 2.12 1.40 7.80
N VAL A 115 1.88 0.22 7.28
CA VAL A 115 1.43 0.00 5.91
C VAL A 115 0.16 -0.83 5.95
N MET A 116 -0.85 -0.43 5.20
CA MET A 116 -1.96 -1.30 4.85
C MET A 116 -2.05 -1.39 3.33
N GLN A 117 -2.27 -2.59 2.83
CA GLN A 117 -2.38 -2.86 1.40
C GLN A 117 -3.58 -3.75 1.15
N LYS A 118 -4.25 -3.52 0.03
CA LYS A 118 -5.45 -4.24 -0.41
C LYS A 118 -5.17 -4.98 -1.71
N ASP A 119 -5.51 -6.26 -1.74
CA ASP A 119 -5.58 -7.01 -2.99
C ASP A 119 -6.59 -8.15 -2.87
N ALA A 120 -7.03 -8.68 -4.02
CA ALA A 120 -8.12 -9.66 -4.10
C ALA A 120 -7.85 -10.89 -3.21
N GLY A 121 -8.79 -11.16 -2.29
CA GLY A 121 -8.78 -12.33 -1.43
C GLY A 121 -7.82 -12.26 -0.24
N TRP A 122 -7.05 -11.18 -0.06
CA TRP A 122 -6.08 -11.07 1.04
C TRP A 122 -6.71 -11.06 2.42
N GLY A 123 -7.98 -10.63 2.52
CA GLY A 123 -8.74 -10.69 3.76
C GLY A 123 -9.22 -12.09 4.18
N ALA A 124 -9.09 -13.10 3.31
CA ALA A 124 -9.61 -14.43 3.56
C ALA A 124 -9.04 -15.09 4.84
N ASN A 125 -7.79 -14.83 5.16
CA ASN A 125 -7.08 -15.40 6.32
C ASN A 125 -7.32 -14.60 7.63
N ALA A 126 -8.06 -13.49 7.57
CA ALA A 126 -8.40 -12.75 8.78
C ALA A 126 -9.43 -13.51 9.62
N PRO A 127 -9.37 -13.41 10.97
CA PRO A 127 -10.43 -13.93 11.83
C PRO A 127 -11.79 -13.36 11.43
N ASP A 128 -12.86 -14.17 11.45
CA ASP A 128 -14.18 -13.77 10.97
C ASP A 128 -14.72 -12.50 11.65
N ASN A 129 -14.44 -12.33 12.93
CA ASN A 129 -14.83 -11.15 13.71
C ASN A 129 -13.90 -9.94 13.55
N LEU A 130 -12.86 -10.03 12.69
CA LEU A 130 -11.85 -8.98 12.46
C LEU A 130 -11.59 -8.76 10.96
N LYS A 131 -12.54 -9.09 10.10
CA LYS A 131 -12.42 -8.86 8.66
C LYS A 131 -12.55 -7.38 8.32
N ASN A 132 -11.54 -6.85 7.65
CA ASN A 132 -11.50 -5.48 7.13
C ASN A 132 -11.46 -5.53 5.59
N SER A 133 -12.46 -6.18 4.96
CA SER A 133 -12.40 -6.49 3.52
C SER A 133 -11.07 -7.22 3.19
N ASP A 134 -10.44 -6.88 2.08
CA ASP A 134 -9.18 -7.48 1.63
C ASP A 134 -7.93 -6.71 2.08
N TRP A 135 -8.05 -5.83 3.07
CA TRP A 135 -6.92 -5.13 3.66
C TRP A 135 -6.12 -6.04 4.59
N ILE A 136 -4.78 -5.98 4.47
CA ILE A 136 -3.82 -6.52 5.42
C ILE A 136 -2.84 -5.44 5.88
N PHE A 137 -2.19 -5.67 7.00
CA PHE A 137 -1.43 -4.67 7.74
C PHE A 137 0.00 -5.14 8.00
N SER A 138 0.95 -4.21 7.98
CA SER A 138 2.32 -4.45 8.46
C SER A 138 2.87 -3.19 9.13
N ALA A 139 3.84 -3.40 10.02
CA ALA A 139 4.54 -2.35 10.71
C ALA A 139 6.05 -2.46 10.47
N PHE A 140 6.73 -1.32 10.45
CA PHE A 140 8.15 -1.22 10.16
C PHE A 140 8.82 -0.17 11.06
N LYS A 141 10.10 -0.39 11.35
CA LYS A 141 10.99 0.63 11.88
C LYS A 141 11.29 1.68 10.81
N PRO A 142 11.85 2.84 11.17
CA PRO A 142 12.21 3.89 10.20
C PRO A 142 13.16 3.44 9.08
N ASN A 143 13.99 2.44 9.35
CA ASN A 143 14.94 1.86 8.38
C ASN A 143 14.34 0.79 7.46
N GLY A 144 13.02 0.52 7.59
CA GLY A 144 12.32 -0.48 6.79
C GLY A 144 12.34 -1.91 7.36
N ASP A 145 13.06 -2.17 8.44
CA ASP A 145 13.00 -3.46 9.13
C ASP A 145 11.60 -3.71 9.68
N ARG A 146 11.16 -4.96 9.69
CA ARG A 146 9.88 -5.35 10.29
C ARG A 146 9.83 -4.99 11.77
N LEU A 147 8.66 -4.52 12.18
CA LEU A 147 8.32 -4.28 13.57
C LEU A 147 7.18 -5.22 13.95
N GLU A 148 7.43 -6.08 14.92
CA GLU A 148 6.40 -6.97 15.47
C GLU A 148 5.39 -6.16 16.28
N VAL A 149 4.11 -6.27 15.91
CA VAL A 149 2.99 -5.62 16.59
C VAL A 149 1.80 -6.55 16.67
N ASP A 150 0.84 -6.22 17.52
CA ASP A 150 -0.46 -6.90 17.56
C ASP A 150 -1.35 -6.43 16.42
N TYR A 151 -1.42 -7.23 15.35
CA TYR A 151 -2.28 -6.92 14.19
C TYR A 151 -3.78 -7.08 14.48
N HIS A 152 -4.18 -7.80 15.53
CA HIS A 152 -5.57 -7.82 16.00
C HIS A 152 -6.00 -6.42 16.44
N ALA A 153 -5.12 -5.67 17.10
CA ALA A 153 -5.37 -4.27 17.45
C ALA A 153 -5.56 -3.37 16.22
N CYS A 154 -4.75 -3.58 15.16
CA CYS A 154 -4.92 -2.86 13.90
C CYS A 154 -6.32 -3.12 13.32
N ARG A 155 -6.68 -4.40 13.17
CA ARG A 155 -7.96 -4.82 12.62
C ARG A 155 -9.14 -4.32 13.44
N SER A 156 -9.10 -4.47 14.76
CA SER A 156 -10.16 -4.01 15.68
C SER A 156 -10.38 -2.50 15.62
N CYS A 157 -9.30 -1.72 15.43
CA CYS A 157 -9.38 -0.26 15.31
C CYS A 157 -10.03 0.17 13.98
N HIS A 158 -9.77 -0.56 12.89
CA HIS A 158 -10.32 -0.28 11.56
C HIS A 158 -11.73 -0.82 11.36
N LEU A 159 -12.11 -1.90 12.05
CA LEU A 159 -13.39 -2.60 11.88
C LEU A 159 -14.64 -1.69 12.00
N PRO A 160 -14.74 -0.77 12.99
CA PRO A 160 -15.94 0.06 13.15
C PRO A 160 -16.19 1.05 12.01
N LEU A 161 -15.20 1.27 11.12
CA LEU A 161 -15.33 2.17 9.98
C LEU A 161 -16.23 1.58 8.88
N GLY A 162 -16.30 0.25 8.81
CA GLY A 162 -17.18 -0.50 7.92
C GLY A 162 -16.88 -0.32 6.42
N ASP A 163 -17.70 -0.98 5.62
CA ASP A 163 -17.56 -1.01 4.15
C ASP A 163 -17.75 0.38 3.52
N ALA A 164 -18.60 1.23 4.12
CA ALA A 164 -18.86 2.57 3.58
C ALA A 164 -17.60 3.46 3.51
N LYS A 165 -16.61 3.19 4.37
CA LYS A 165 -15.30 3.88 4.41
C LYS A 165 -14.16 2.95 4.02
N ASP A 166 -14.51 1.78 3.48
CA ASP A 166 -13.56 0.72 3.11
C ASP A 166 -12.53 0.45 4.22
N TYR A 167 -13.00 0.53 5.51
CA TYR A 167 -12.16 0.34 6.70
C TYR A 167 -10.96 1.31 6.80
N VAL A 168 -11.00 2.48 6.13
CA VAL A 168 -9.92 3.46 6.10
C VAL A 168 -10.24 4.64 7.02
N HIS A 169 -9.37 4.88 8.01
CA HIS A 169 -9.47 6.04 8.89
C HIS A 169 -9.34 7.35 8.10
N ARG A 170 -10.13 8.35 8.50
CA ARG A 170 -10.14 9.69 7.90
C ARG A 170 -10.49 9.71 6.40
N TYR A 171 -11.24 8.70 5.97
CA TYR A 171 -11.73 8.57 4.59
C TYR A 171 -12.44 9.87 4.13
N ASP A 172 -13.45 10.32 4.87
CA ASP A 172 -14.21 11.53 4.51
C ASP A 172 -13.31 12.77 4.50
N GLU A 173 -12.48 12.96 5.52
CA GLU A 173 -11.55 14.10 5.62
C GLU A 173 -10.58 14.16 4.41
N TYR A 174 -10.11 13.02 3.94
CA TYR A 174 -9.25 12.97 2.76
C TYR A 174 -9.96 13.51 1.53
N PHE A 175 -11.18 13.06 1.27
CA PHE A 175 -11.93 13.47 0.09
C PHE A 175 -12.41 14.91 0.19
N GLU A 176 -12.79 15.38 1.38
CA GLU A 176 -13.12 16.79 1.63
C GLU A 176 -11.93 17.71 1.31
N LYS A 177 -10.75 17.41 1.85
CA LYS A 177 -9.53 18.21 1.58
C LYS A 177 -9.11 18.17 0.12
N ARG A 178 -9.24 17.02 -0.54
CA ARG A 178 -8.94 16.87 -1.96
C ARG A 178 -9.90 17.68 -2.85
N GLY A 179 -11.17 17.77 -2.49
CA GLY A 179 -12.18 18.57 -3.20
C GLY A 179 -11.95 20.08 -3.11
N HIS A 180 -11.19 20.57 -2.13
CA HIS A 180 -10.85 21.98 -1.95
C HIS A 180 -9.47 22.36 -2.51
N ALA A 181 -8.72 21.42 -3.07
CA ALA A 181 -7.37 21.65 -3.61
C ALA A 181 -7.35 22.03 -5.11
N HIS A 182 -8.47 22.62 -5.64
CA HIS A 182 -8.59 23.12 -7.01
C HIS A 182 -8.66 24.63 -7.06
#